data_17fc96222f63a86521701bc1beb39c93
#
_entry.id   17fc96222f63a86521701bc1beb39c93
#
_cell.length_a   1.000
_cell.length_b   1.000
_cell.length_c   1.000
_cell.angle_alpha   90.00
_cell.angle_beta   90.00
_cell.angle_gamma   90.00
#
_symmetry.space_group_name_H-M   'P 1'
#
loop_
_entity.id
_entity.type
_entity.pdbx_description
1 polymer ?
#
loop_
_entity_poly.entity_id
_entity_poly.type
_entity_poly.pdbx_seq_one_letter_code
_entity_poly.pdbx_strand_id
1 'polypeptide(L)'
;MSLLQKKLIFKKYRVIKYIYKSKKTIVYEGINELTKEHVAMKCEKIGGEFDNLENEAYTLLHLKGFGIPKLITYGKVSGFKVLIEELLGKTTNPVFNELINNKNKLNDICLFALQCIDRLEFIHSKNIIHRDIKPFNWLIGRKDPNVIYLIDFGTSKKYRSSRTGKHIKYIYTNKISGSLRYISINGNKGYEQSRRDDLECLGYMLIELSKKNLPWSKFENSETDLKKNFKKF
;
A
#
# COMPACT_ATOMS: atom_id res chain seq x y z
N MET A 1 7.27 -23.32 -12.39
CA MET A 1 7.16 -22.11 -13.25
C MET A 1 5.68 -21.87 -13.51
N SER A 2 5.17 -20.70 -13.16
CA SER A 2 3.73 -20.40 -13.32
C SER A 2 3.39 -20.29 -14.82
N LEU A 3 2.12 -20.63 -15.17
CA LEU A 3 1.55 -20.45 -16.51
C LEU A 3 1.78 -19.04 -17.10
N LEU A 4 1.92 -18.04 -16.24
CA LEU A 4 2.17 -16.65 -16.62
C LEU A 4 3.59 -16.41 -17.14
N GLN A 5 4.59 -17.25 -16.78
CA GLN A 5 5.99 -17.06 -17.21
C GLN A 5 6.25 -17.53 -18.64
N LYS A 6 5.35 -18.37 -19.20
CA LYS A 6 5.52 -18.96 -20.54
C LYS A 6 4.83 -18.16 -21.67
N LYS A 7 4.01 -17.15 -21.35
CA LYS A 7 3.19 -16.41 -22.35
C LYS A 7 3.36 -14.90 -22.16
N LEU A 8 3.17 -14.15 -23.25
CA LEU A 8 3.04 -12.70 -23.19
C LEU A 8 1.69 -12.33 -22.54
N ILE A 9 1.74 -11.58 -21.45
CA ILE A 9 0.57 -11.04 -20.77
C ILE A 9 0.06 -9.85 -21.60
N PHE A 10 -1.24 -9.85 -21.89
CA PHE A 10 -1.88 -8.87 -22.80
C PHE A 10 -1.15 -8.75 -24.15
N LYS A 11 -0.55 -9.87 -24.66
CA LYS A 11 0.21 -9.95 -25.91
C LYS A 11 1.43 -8.99 -26.00
N LYS A 12 1.85 -8.40 -24.89
CA LYS A 12 2.79 -7.28 -24.88
C LYS A 12 3.83 -7.35 -23.76
N TYR A 13 3.52 -7.98 -22.63
CA TYR A 13 4.37 -7.94 -21.45
C TYR A 13 4.93 -9.34 -21.15
N ARG A 14 6.23 -9.44 -20.98
CA ARG A 14 6.92 -10.67 -20.56
C ARG A 14 7.36 -10.55 -19.09
N VAL A 15 7.13 -11.59 -18.31
CA VAL A 15 7.63 -11.71 -16.94
C VAL A 15 9.16 -11.92 -16.97
N ILE A 16 9.89 -11.09 -16.21
CA ILE A 16 11.35 -11.18 -16.09
C ILE A 16 11.74 -11.95 -14.83
N LYS A 17 11.29 -11.43 -13.66
CA LYS A 17 11.65 -12.04 -12.39
C LYS A 17 10.56 -11.85 -11.36
N TYR A 18 10.57 -12.72 -10.37
CA TYR A 18 9.76 -12.61 -9.15
C TYR A 18 10.29 -11.47 -8.26
N ILE A 19 9.38 -10.68 -7.69
CA ILE A 19 9.69 -9.63 -6.71
C ILE A 19 9.18 -10.03 -5.33
N TYR A 20 7.87 -10.33 -5.20
CA TYR A 20 7.24 -10.52 -3.89
C TYR A 20 5.98 -11.39 -4.00
N LYS A 21 5.63 -12.07 -2.89
CA LYS A 21 4.37 -12.79 -2.76
C LYS A 21 3.76 -12.53 -1.38
N SER A 22 2.51 -12.13 -1.38
CA SER A 22 1.64 -12.12 -0.20
C SER A 22 0.73 -13.35 -0.19
N LYS A 23 -0.16 -13.43 0.79
CA LYS A 23 -1.24 -14.45 0.80
C LYS A 23 -2.17 -14.31 -0.42
N LYS A 24 -2.29 -13.13 -1.00
CA LYS A 24 -3.31 -12.76 -2.00
C LYS A 24 -2.71 -12.52 -3.39
N THR A 25 -1.57 -11.88 -3.45
CA THR A 25 -1.01 -11.29 -4.68
C THR A 25 0.43 -11.76 -4.87
N ILE A 26 0.80 -12.04 -6.11
CA ILE A 26 2.19 -12.26 -6.52
C ILE A 26 2.60 -11.08 -7.38
N VAL A 27 3.76 -10.52 -7.11
CA VAL A 27 4.33 -9.38 -7.86
C VAL A 27 5.56 -9.83 -8.62
N TYR A 28 5.59 -9.50 -9.91
CA TYR A 28 6.72 -9.75 -10.81
C TYR A 28 7.23 -8.44 -11.40
N GLU A 29 8.51 -8.39 -11.73
CA GLU A 29 9.03 -7.45 -12.72
C GLU A 29 8.76 -8.03 -14.10
N GLY A 30 8.18 -7.22 -14.96
CA GLY A 30 7.98 -7.53 -16.37
C GLY A 30 8.60 -6.48 -17.28
N ILE A 31 8.63 -6.78 -18.57
CA ILE A 31 9.07 -5.85 -19.62
C ILE A 31 8.00 -5.76 -20.70
N ASN A 32 7.75 -4.56 -21.17
CA ASN A 32 7.00 -4.33 -22.38
C ASN A 32 7.90 -4.65 -23.59
N GLU A 33 7.58 -5.69 -24.35
CA GLU A 33 8.42 -6.15 -25.45
C GLU A 33 8.56 -5.14 -26.60
N LEU A 34 7.61 -4.20 -26.71
CA LEU A 34 7.65 -3.16 -27.73
C LEU A 34 8.49 -1.95 -27.30
N THR A 35 8.23 -1.41 -26.11
CA THR A 35 8.91 -0.18 -25.63
C THR A 35 10.16 -0.45 -24.83
N LYS A 36 10.41 -1.72 -24.44
CA LYS A 36 11.48 -2.14 -23.52
C LYS A 36 11.42 -1.52 -22.13
N GLU A 37 10.29 -0.90 -21.78
CA GLU A 37 10.07 -0.38 -20.45
C GLU A 37 9.80 -1.49 -19.44
N HIS A 38 10.43 -1.39 -18.29
CA HIS A 38 10.20 -2.27 -17.16
C HIS A 38 8.94 -1.85 -16.40
N VAL A 39 8.16 -2.84 -15.95
CA VAL A 39 6.88 -2.64 -15.27
C VAL A 39 6.75 -3.53 -14.05
N ALA A 40 5.94 -3.13 -13.07
CA ALA A 40 5.47 -4.01 -12.01
C ALA A 40 4.17 -4.71 -12.46
N MET A 41 4.08 -6.01 -12.19
CA MET A 41 2.95 -6.85 -12.59
C MET A 41 2.41 -7.54 -11.34
N LYS A 42 1.28 -7.08 -10.82
CA LYS A 42 0.57 -7.69 -9.69
C LYS A 42 -0.44 -8.69 -10.23
N CYS A 43 -0.40 -9.92 -9.72
CA CYS A 43 -1.23 -11.04 -10.18
C CYS A 43 -2.02 -11.62 -9.01
N GLU A 44 -3.34 -11.74 -9.14
CA GLU A 44 -4.27 -12.34 -8.19
C GLU A 44 -5.09 -13.42 -8.88
N LYS A 45 -5.26 -14.59 -8.24
CA LYS A 45 -6.03 -15.70 -8.82
C LYS A 45 -7.53 -15.35 -8.84
N ILE A 46 -8.20 -15.59 -9.97
CA ILE A 46 -9.65 -15.41 -10.10
C ILE A 46 -10.36 -16.45 -9.21
N GLY A 47 -11.43 -16.03 -8.52
CA GLY A 47 -12.18 -16.89 -7.59
C GLY A 47 -11.51 -17.09 -6.22
N GLY A 48 -10.46 -16.31 -5.89
CA GLY A 48 -9.92 -16.22 -4.55
C GLY A 48 -10.86 -15.46 -3.59
N GLU A 49 -10.60 -15.56 -2.29
CA GLU A 49 -11.41 -14.91 -1.22
C GLU A 49 -11.37 -13.36 -1.28
N PHE A 50 -10.50 -12.78 -2.09
CA PHE A 50 -10.22 -11.34 -2.08
C PHE A 50 -10.27 -10.78 -3.51
N ASP A 51 -10.84 -9.59 -3.63
CA ASP A 51 -10.96 -8.84 -4.89
C ASP A 51 -10.30 -7.46 -4.78
N ASN A 52 -9.07 -7.46 -4.24
CA ASN A 52 -8.38 -6.20 -3.94
C ASN A 52 -7.75 -5.57 -5.20
N LEU A 53 -7.33 -6.38 -6.16
CA LEU A 53 -6.59 -5.89 -7.33
C LEU A 53 -7.49 -5.08 -8.29
N GLU A 54 -8.78 -5.41 -8.34
CA GLU A 54 -9.76 -4.63 -9.12
C GLU A 54 -10.03 -3.26 -8.46
N ASN A 55 -10.17 -3.25 -7.12
CA ASN A 55 -10.30 -1.99 -6.37
C ASN A 55 -9.04 -1.12 -6.52
N GLU A 56 -7.84 -1.73 -6.48
CA GLU A 56 -6.58 -1.01 -6.71
C GLU A 56 -6.51 -0.40 -8.10
N ALA A 57 -6.84 -1.17 -9.14
CA ALA A 57 -6.88 -0.68 -10.51
C ALA A 57 -7.85 0.49 -10.68
N TYR A 58 -9.06 0.35 -10.13
CA TYR A 58 -10.07 1.41 -10.16
C TYR A 58 -9.58 2.68 -9.44
N THR A 59 -8.94 2.51 -8.28
CA THR A 59 -8.41 3.63 -7.50
C THR A 59 -7.28 4.34 -8.23
N LEU A 60 -6.29 3.60 -8.75
CA LEU A 60 -5.16 4.17 -9.49
C LEU A 60 -5.59 4.86 -10.81
N LEU A 61 -6.68 4.41 -11.43
CA LEU A 61 -7.23 5.09 -12.61
C LEU A 61 -7.64 6.54 -12.29
N HIS A 62 -8.08 6.80 -11.06
CA HIS A 62 -8.54 8.12 -10.59
C HIS A 62 -7.47 8.90 -9.83
N LEU A 63 -6.45 8.24 -9.28
CA LEU A 63 -5.34 8.84 -8.58
C LEU A 63 -4.15 9.06 -9.51
N LYS A 64 -4.15 10.17 -10.25
CA LYS A 64 -3.01 10.57 -11.08
C LYS A 64 -2.29 11.72 -10.40
N GLY A 65 -1.17 11.45 -9.72
CA GLY A 65 -0.44 12.45 -8.96
C GLY A 65 0.99 12.05 -8.66
N PHE A 66 1.74 13.02 -8.18
CA PHE A 66 3.12 12.83 -7.78
C PHE A 66 3.23 11.89 -6.58
N GLY A 67 4.13 10.89 -6.66
CA GLY A 67 4.29 9.89 -5.61
C GLY A 67 3.18 8.83 -5.54
N ILE A 68 2.38 8.69 -6.61
CA ILE A 68 1.41 7.61 -6.81
C ILE A 68 1.83 6.83 -8.06
N PRO A 69 1.92 5.48 -8.03
CA PRO A 69 2.32 4.70 -9.20
C PRO A 69 1.33 4.86 -10.35
N LYS A 70 1.85 5.00 -11.56
CA LYS A 70 1.02 5.11 -12.76
C LYS A 70 0.44 3.74 -13.10
N LEU A 71 -0.89 3.62 -13.13
CA LEU A 71 -1.55 2.47 -13.73
C LEU A 71 -1.28 2.44 -15.24
N ILE A 72 -0.81 1.32 -15.75
CA ILE A 72 -0.57 1.10 -17.19
C ILE A 72 -1.74 0.34 -17.80
N THR A 73 -2.13 -0.79 -17.21
CA THR A 73 -3.28 -1.57 -17.65
C THR A 73 -3.74 -2.54 -16.57
N TYR A 74 -4.99 -2.97 -16.67
CA TYR A 74 -5.57 -4.02 -15.83
C TYR A 74 -6.45 -4.92 -16.66
N GLY A 75 -6.52 -6.22 -16.33
CA GLY A 75 -7.39 -7.16 -17.02
C GLY A 75 -7.24 -8.59 -16.49
N LYS A 76 -7.92 -9.52 -17.18
CA LYS A 76 -7.91 -10.95 -16.84
C LYS A 76 -7.16 -11.73 -17.90
N VAL A 77 -6.26 -12.64 -17.49
CA VAL A 77 -5.50 -13.51 -18.36
C VAL A 77 -5.15 -14.82 -17.68
N SER A 78 -5.37 -15.95 -18.36
CA SER A 78 -4.96 -17.30 -17.89
C SER A 78 -5.41 -17.63 -16.46
N GLY A 79 -6.62 -17.22 -16.06
CA GLY A 79 -7.17 -17.51 -14.71
C GLY A 79 -6.69 -16.53 -13.62
N PHE A 80 -6.01 -15.44 -14.00
CA PHE A 80 -5.54 -14.40 -13.08
C PHE A 80 -6.12 -13.05 -13.46
N LYS A 81 -6.35 -12.19 -12.44
CA LYS A 81 -6.42 -10.75 -12.56
C LYS A 81 -4.99 -10.23 -12.57
N VAL A 82 -4.66 -9.37 -13.51
CA VAL A 82 -3.32 -8.81 -13.63
C VAL A 82 -3.43 -7.29 -13.73
N LEU A 83 -2.74 -6.61 -12.82
CA LEU A 83 -2.55 -5.17 -12.84
C LEU A 83 -1.09 -4.90 -13.22
N ILE A 84 -0.90 -4.02 -14.20
CA ILE A 84 0.43 -3.56 -14.63
C ILE A 84 0.53 -2.08 -14.32
N GLU A 85 1.57 -1.73 -13.58
CA GLU A 85 1.84 -0.37 -13.14
C GLU A 85 3.32 0.00 -13.29
N GLU A 86 3.64 1.23 -13.03
CA GLU A 86 5.00 1.75 -12.97
C GLU A 86 5.87 0.91 -12.02
N LEU A 87 7.05 0.48 -12.50
CA LEU A 87 8.01 -0.20 -11.66
C LEU A 87 8.79 0.82 -10.85
N LEU A 88 8.64 0.74 -9.54
CA LEU A 88 9.33 1.59 -8.57
C LEU A 88 10.65 0.96 -8.08
N GLY A 89 11.35 1.67 -7.23
CA GLY A 89 12.56 1.23 -6.56
C GLY A 89 12.28 0.29 -5.38
N LYS A 90 13.19 0.27 -4.42
CA LYS A 90 13.08 -0.56 -3.21
C LYS A 90 12.04 -0.01 -2.24
N THR A 91 11.57 -0.85 -1.32
CA THR A 91 10.78 -0.37 -0.18
C THR A 91 11.66 0.54 0.70
N THR A 92 11.04 1.47 1.38
CA THR A 92 11.75 2.37 2.30
C THR A 92 12.27 1.66 3.56
N ASN A 93 11.73 0.49 3.89
CA ASN A 93 12.03 -0.23 5.13
C ASN A 93 13.53 -0.57 5.34
N PRO A 94 14.29 -1.12 4.36
CA PRO A 94 15.73 -1.30 4.49
C PRO A 94 16.50 0.01 4.65
N VAL A 95 16.10 1.06 3.92
CA VAL A 95 16.72 2.40 3.98
C VAL A 95 16.56 2.97 5.39
N PHE A 96 15.41 2.79 6.04
CA PHE A 96 15.21 3.22 7.42
C PHE A 96 16.07 2.46 8.43
N ASN A 97 16.32 1.16 8.21
CA ASN A 97 17.22 0.40 9.07
C ASN A 97 18.67 0.92 9.01
N GLU A 98 19.10 1.41 7.86
CA GLU A 98 20.40 2.08 7.68
C GLU A 98 20.40 3.49 8.29
N LEU A 99 19.35 4.27 8.10
CA LEU A 99 19.19 5.63 8.63
C LEU A 99 19.11 5.65 10.18
N ILE A 100 18.60 4.58 10.81
CA ILE A 100 18.51 4.46 12.28
C ILE A 100 19.85 4.64 12.99
N ASN A 101 20.95 4.37 12.30
CA ASN A 101 22.31 4.52 12.83
C ASN A 101 23.00 5.83 12.41
N ASN A 102 22.33 6.70 11.65
CA ASN A 102 22.88 7.95 11.15
C ASN A 102 22.71 9.09 12.17
N LYS A 103 23.69 10.01 12.21
CA LYS A 103 23.64 11.22 13.05
C LYS A 103 22.49 12.17 12.67
N ASN A 104 22.04 12.15 11.42
CA ASN A 104 20.96 12.98 10.88
C ASN A 104 19.58 12.29 10.89
N LYS A 105 19.44 11.19 11.59
CA LYS A 105 18.23 10.36 11.63
C LYS A 105 16.92 11.13 11.76
N LEU A 106 16.84 12.09 12.67
CA LEU A 106 15.62 12.84 12.90
C LEU A 106 15.24 13.69 11.67
N ASN A 107 16.21 14.34 11.06
CA ASN A 107 15.99 15.13 9.84
C ASN A 107 15.47 14.25 8.69
N ASP A 108 16.09 13.09 8.47
CA ASP A 108 15.67 12.16 7.42
C ASP A 108 14.25 11.62 7.65
N ILE A 109 13.90 11.30 8.92
CA ILE A 109 12.53 10.91 9.28
C ILE A 109 11.54 12.05 9.04
N CYS A 110 11.90 13.31 9.36
CA CYS A 110 11.05 14.46 9.10
C CYS A 110 10.82 14.68 7.60
N LEU A 111 11.89 14.62 6.78
CA LEU A 111 11.77 14.73 5.33
C LEU A 111 10.89 13.64 4.71
N PHE A 112 11.04 12.41 5.20
CA PHE A 112 10.16 11.32 4.81
C PHE A 112 8.71 11.55 5.24
N ALA A 113 8.49 11.96 6.50
CA ALA A 113 7.16 12.25 7.03
C ALA A 113 6.44 13.34 6.24
N LEU A 114 7.14 14.40 5.84
CA LEU A 114 6.58 15.46 4.99
C LEU A 114 6.07 14.88 3.67
N GLN A 115 6.86 14.06 2.98
CA GLN A 115 6.43 13.43 1.75
C GLN A 115 5.23 12.49 1.97
N CYS A 116 5.20 11.72 3.08
CA CYS A 116 4.06 10.87 3.41
C CYS A 116 2.78 11.69 3.62
N ILE A 117 2.88 12.81 4.34
CA ILE A 117 1.75 13.72 4.57
C ILE A 117 1.23 14.29 3.24
N ASP A 118 2.12 14.75 2.35
CA ASP A 118 1.75 15.26 1.03
C ASP A 118 0.98 14.21 0.20
N ARG A 119 1.41 12.92 0.25
CA ARG A 119 0.70 11.84 -0.46
C ARG A 119 -0.66 11.56 0.15
N LEU A 120 -0.77 11.58 1.49
CA LEU A 120 -2.06 11.43 2.18
C LEU A 120 -2.99 12.61 1.90
N GLU A 121 -2.49 13.84 1.95
CA GLU A 121 -3.27 15.03 1.58
C GLU A 121 -3.81 14.91 0.15
N PHE A 122 -2.94 14.51 -0.79
CA PHE A 122 -3.34 14.31 -2.18
C PHE A 122 -4.46 13.28 -2.32
N ILE A 123 -4.33 12.06 -1.78
CA ILE A 123 -5.37 11.04 -1.91
C ILE A 123 -6.66 11.43 -1.18
N HIS A 124 -6.54 12.08 -0.02
CA HIS A 124 -7.67 12.59 0.74
C HIS A 124 -8.41 13.71 -0.01
N SER A 125 -7.70 14.57 -0.73
CA SER A 125 -8.31 15.60 -1.61
C SER A 125 -9.13 14.98 -2.76
N LYS A 126 -8.79 13.73 -3.16
CA LYS A 126 -9.54 12.93 -4.14
C LYS A 126 -10.66 12.09 -3.51
N ASN A 127 -11.02 12.36 -2.25
CA ASN A 127 -12.03 11.65 -1.47
C ASN A 127 -11.71 10.16 -1.20
N ILE A 128 -10.45 9.78 -1.21
CA ILE A 128 -9.99 8.40 -1.01
C ILE A 128 -9.18 8.33 0.29
N ILE A 129 -9.40 7.26 1.07
CA ILE A 129 -8.55 6.85 2.20
C ILE A 129 -7.87 5.53 1.85
N HIS A 130 -6.66 5.34 2.37
CA HIS A 130 -5.82 4.18 2.04
C HIS A 130 -6.18 2.93 2.86
N ARG A 131 -6.31 3.07 4.19
CA ARG A 131 -6.66 2.06 5.19
C ARG A 131 -5.64 0.94 5.42
N ASP A 132 -4.43 1.06 4.86
CA ASP A 132 -3.31 0.14 5.16
C ASP A 132 -1.96 0.87 5.11
N ILE A 133 -1.84 1.97 5.85
CA ILE A 133 -0.58 2.73 5.96
C ILE A 133 0.40 1.94 6.83
N LYS A 134 1.55 1.58 6.22
CA LYS A 134 2.63 0.81 6.85
C LYS A 134 3.94 0.98 6.07
N PRO A 135 5.12 0.67 6.65
CA PRO A 135 6.42 0.86 5.99
C PRO A 135 6.56 0.18 4.62
N PHE A 136 5.97 -1.02 4.46
CA PHE A 136 6.05 -1.79 3.21
C PHE A 136 5.27 -1.17 2.05
N ASN A 137 4.36 -0.23 2.32
CA ASN A 137 3.57 0.45 1.30
C ASN A 137 4.18 1.79 0.86
N TRP A 138 5.43 2.06 1.26
CA TRP A 138 6.20 3.21 0.81
C TRP A 138 7.45 2.75 0.06
N LEU A 139 7.57 3.15 -1.20
CA LEU A 139 8.70 2.82 -2.06
C LEU A 139 9.41 4.09 -2.50
N ILE A 140 10.71 3.98 -2.71
CA ILE A 140 11.48 5.04 -3.39
C ILE A 140 11.22 4.98 -4.90
N GLY A 141 11.28 6.11 -5.57
CA GLY A 141 11.18 6.17 -7.02
C GLY A 141 12.36 5.46 -7.70
N ARG A 142 12.11 4.79 -8.84
CA ARG A 142 13.17 4.12 -9.61
C ARG A 142 14.02 5.13 -10.39
N LYS A 143 13.38 6.18 -10.93
CA LYS A 143 14.05 7.24 -11.71
C LYS A 143 14.65 8.32 -10.80
N ASP A 144 13.93 8.67 -9.74
CA ASP A 144 14.38 9.62 -8.74
C ASP A 144 14.23 9.01 -7.34
N PRO A 145 15.34 8.57 -6.72
CA PRO A 145 15.33 7.96 -5.39
C PRO A 145 14.88 8.91 -4.25
N ASN A 146 14.86 10.22 -4.50
CA ASN A 146 14.39 11.20 -3.50
C ASN A 146 12.87 11.30 -3.42
N VAL A 147 12.15 10.70 -4.39
CA VAL A 147 10.68 10.71 -4.41
C VAL A 147 10.15 9.46 -3.72
N ILE A 148 9.28 9.66 -2.74
CA ILE A 148 8.59 8.57 -2.05
C ILE A 148 7.21 8.35 -2.68
N TYR A 149 6.89 7.10 -2.96
CA TYR A 149 5.63 6.65 -3.54
C TYR A 149 4.81 5.88 -2.53
N LEU A 150 3.50 6.14 -2.48
CA LEU A 150 2.52 5.33 -1.76
C LEU A 150 1.93 4.30 -2.72
N ILE A 151 1.92 3.02 -2.32
CA ILE A 151 1.47 1.89 -3.14
C ILE A 151 0.40 1.05 -2.41
N ASP A 152 -0.19 0.08 -3.14
CA ASP A 152 -1.14 -0.92 -2.60
C ASP A 152 -2.48 -0.30 -2.18
N PHE A 153 -3.24 0.19 -3.15
CA PHE A 153 -4.58 0.75 -2.96
C PHE A 153 -5.69 -0.31 -2.91
N GLY A 154 -5.35 -1.59 -2.75
CA GLY A 154 -6.32 -2.70 -2.75
C GLY A 154 -7.36 -2.59 -1.64
N THR A 155 -7.01 -1.99 -0.51
CA THR A 155 -7.92 -1.76 0.62
C THR A 155 -8.53 -0.37 0.65
N SER A 156 -8.17 0.51 -0.28
CA SER A 156 -8.64 1.89 -0.31
C SER A 156 -10.16 2.02 -0.45
N LYS A 157 -10.70 3.15 -0.01
CA LYS A 157 -12.14 3.42 -0.03
C LYS A 157 -12.42 4.90 -0.22
N LYS A 158 -13.53 5.22 -0.90
CA LYS A 158 -14.07 6.59 -0.89
C LYS A 158 -14.68 6.89 0.47
N TYR A 159 -14.18 7.92 1.16
CA TYR A 159 -14.72 8.37 2.45
C TYR A 159 -15.74 9.48 2.31
N ARG A 160 -15.88 10.07 1.12
CA ARG A 160 -16.79 11.15 0.79
C ARG A 160 -17.37 10.94 -0.59
N SER A 161 -18.66 11.15 -0.74
CA SER A 161 -19.34 11.09 -2.03
C SER A 161 -18.92 12.28 -2.90
N SER A 162 -18.39 12.03 -4.09
CA SER A 162 -18.05 13.08 -5.05
C SER A 162 -19.27 13.84 -5.54
N ARG A 163 -20.47 13.20 -5.56
CA ARG A 163 -21.73 13.78 -6.01
C ARG A 163 -22.38 14.66 -4.96
N THR A 164 -22.46 14.20 -3.70
CA THR A 164 -23.24 14.87 -2.64
C THR A 164 -22.38 15.60 -1.61
N GLY A 165 -21.07 15.41 -1.64
CA GLY A 165 -20.14 15.92 -0.63
C GLY A 165 -20.30 15.26 0.76
N LYS A 166 -21.25 14.33 0.94
CA LYS A 166 -21.51 13.71 2.24
C LYS A 166 -20.37 12.76 2.62
N HIS A 167 -19.89 12.88 3.84
CA HIS A 167 -18.91 11.97 4.44
C HIS A 167 -19.57 10.63 4.80
N ILE A 168 -18.80 9.52 4.76
CA ILE A 168 -19.25 8.23 5.28
C ILE A 168 -19.58 8.34 6.77
N LYS A 169 -20.55 7.55 7.23
CA LYS A 169 -20.99 7.58 8.61
C LYS A 169 -19.95 6.94 9.54
N TYR A 170 -19.79 7.47 10.74
CA TYR A 170 -19.04 6.83 11.81
C TYR A 170 -19.91 5.75 12.44
N ILE A 171 -19.75 4.50 12.01
CA ILE A 171 -20.53 3.34 12.42
C ILE A 171 -19.64 2.17 12.80
N TYR A 172 -20.13 1.34 13.69
CA TYR A 172 -19.50 0.05 14.00
C TYR A 172 -19.79 -0.95 12.89
N THR A 173 -18.76 -1.46 12.21
CA THR A 173 -18.88 -2.39 11.07
C THR A 173 -18.50 -3.81 11.44
N ASN A 174 -17.85 -4.00 12.60
CA ASN A 174 -17.22 -5.25 13.02
C ASN A 174 -16.19 -5.80 12.00
N LYS A 175 -15.69 -4.95 11.12
CA LYS A 175 -14.67 -5.31 10.11
C LYS A 175 -13.37 -4.62 10.42
N ILE A 176 -12.29 -5.38 10.46
CA ILE A 176 -10.93 -4.87 10.62
C ILE A 176 -10.30 -4.86 9.23
N SER A 177 -9.77 -3.71 8.80
CA SER A 177 -9.07 -3.55 7.53
C SER A 177 -7.73 -2.87 7.78
N GLY A 178 -6.68 -3.39 7.15
CA GLY A 178 -5.31 -2.91 7.31
C GLY A 178 -4.44 -3.83 8.16
N SER A 179 -3.21 -3.42 8.36
CA SER A 179 -2.18 -4.19 9.09
C SER A 179 -2.30 -3.93 10.59
N LEU A 180 -2.59 -4.95 11.39
CA LEU A 180 -2.86 -4.84 12.83
C LEU A 180 -1.78 -4.10 13.62
N ARG A 181 -0.52 -4.18 13.21
CA ARG A 181 0.59 -3.48 13.85
C ARG A 181 0.44 -1.96 13.84
N TYR A 182 -0.11 -1.40 12.77
CA TYR A 182 -0.22 0.05 12.55
C TYR A 182 -1.64 0.57 12.55
N ILE A 183 -2.64 -0.31 12.67
CA ILE A 183 -4.05 0.07 12.59
C ILE A 183 -4.42 1.11 13.67
N SER A 184 -5.26 2.06 13.31
CA SER A 184 -5.79 3.04 14.26
C SER A 184 -6.62 2.39 15.35
N ILE A 185 -6.78 3.06 16.49
CA ILE A 185 -7.62 2.60 17.60
C ILE A 185 -9.06 2.34 17.14
N ASN A 186 -9.63 3.24 16.33
CA ASN A 186 -10.97 3.05 15.79
C ASN A 186 -11.07 1.89 14.81
N GLY A 187 -10.08 1.76 13.90
CA GLY A 187 -10.00 0.64 12.96
C GLY A 187 -9.90 -0.70 13.68
N ASN A 188 -9.10 -0.79 14.74
CA ASN A 188 -8.95 -2.00 15.56
C ASN A 188 -10.22 -2.34 16.35
N LYS A 189 -10.97 -1.32 16.78
CA LYS A 189 -12.30 -1.49 17.41
C LYS A 189 -13.40 -1.89 16.42
N GLY A 190 -13.13 -1.90 15.11
CA GLY A 190 -14.09 -2.27 14.07
C GLY A 190 -15.01 -1.14 13.62
N TYR A 191 -14.67 0.11 13.92
CA TYR A 191 -15.38 1.29 13.39
C TYR A 191 -14.95 1.61 11.95
N GLU A 192 -15.84 2.23 11.20
CA GLU A 192 -15.55 2.72 9.85
C GLU A 192 -14.42 3.75 9.88
N GLN A 193 -13.37 3.49 9.12
CA GLN A 193 -12.17 4.33 9.03
C GLN A 193 -12.40 5.58 8.18
N SER A 194 -11.64 6.63 8.46
CA SER A 194 -11.64 7.87 7.70
C SER A 194 -10.21 8.46 7.60
N ARG A 195 -10.07 9.70 7.15
CA ARG A 195 -8.75 10.36 6.99
C ARG A 195 -7.90 10.36 8.25
N ARG A 196 -8.52 10.55 9.45
CA ARG A 196 -7.80 10.52 10.73
C ARG A 196 -7.09 9.20 10.99
N ASP A 197 -7.70 8.09 10.51
CA ASP A 197 -7.16 6.75 10.74
C ASP A 197 -5.89 6.51 9.91
N ASP A 198 -5.82 7.02 8.66
CA ASP A 198 -4.59 6.99 7.86
C ASP A 198 -3.46 7.79 8.53
N LEU A 199 -3.78 8.97 9.10
CA LEU A 199 -2.81 9.81 9.81
C LEU A 199 -2.34 9.18 11.11
N GLU A 200 -3.23 8.51 11.86
CA GLU A 200 -2.88 7.78 13.07
C GLU A 200 -1.95 6.60 12.74
N CYS A 201 -2.25 5.84 11.68
CA CYS A 201 -1.35 4.78 11.19
C CYS A 201 0.02 5.32 10.77
N LEU A 202 0.07 6.48 10.10
CA LEU A 202 1.33 7.16 9.78
C LEU A 202 2.09 7.53 11.06
N GLY A 203 1.43 8.08 12.07
CA GLY A 203 2.03 8.41 13.35
C GLY A 203 2.69 7.20 14.02
N TYR A 204 2.02 6.05 14.07
CA TYR A 204 2.59 4.81 14.60
C TYR A 204 3.80 4.33 13.80
N MET A 205 3.73 4.39 12.47
CA MET A 205 4.84 4.06 11.59
C MET A 205 6.07 4.95 11.88
N LEU A 206 5.88 6.27 12.02
CA LEU A 206 6.97 7.22 12.30
C LEU A 206 7.57 7.01 13.70
N ILE A 207 6.75 6.68 14.71
CA ILE A 207 7.23 6.32 16.05
C ILE A 207 8.12 5.08 15.98
N GLU A 208 7.70 4.05 15.25
CA GLU A 208 8.51 2.84 15.10
C GLU A 208 9.82 3.12 14.38
N LEU A 209 9.79 3.90 13.29
CA LEU A 209 11.01 4.33 12.59
C LEU A 209 11.98 5.11 13.51
N SER A 210 11.45 5.91 14.42
CA SER A 210 12.28 6.68 15.37
C SER A 210 12.80 5.86 16.54
N LYS A 211 11.95 5.01 17.13
CA LYS A 211 12.22 4.27 18.38
C LYS A 211 12.49 2.78 18.21
N LYS A 212 12.46 2.26 16.99
CA LYS A 212 12.62 0.84 16.58
C LYS A 212 11.49 -0.09 17.00
N ASN A 213 10.58 0.31 17.90
CA ASN A 213 9.48 -0.53 18.38
C ASN A 213 8.25 0.28 18.78
N LEU A 214 7.09 -0.32 18.60
CA LEU A 214 5.83 0.14 19.18
C LEU A 214 5.59 -0.61 20.50
N PRO A 215 4.89 -0.03 21.48
CA PRO A 215 4.62 -0.67 22.79
C PRO A 215 3.98 -2.05 22.67
N TRP A 216 3.18 -2.27 21.63
CA TRP A 216 2.48 -3.53 21.37
C TRP A 216 3.23 -4.50 20.45
N SER A 217 4.42 -4.19 19.93
CA SER A 217 5.22 -5.08 19.06
C SER A 217 5.51 -6.44 19.69
N LYS A 218 5.60 -6.50 21.02
CA LYS A 218 5.80 -7.75 21.78
C LYS A 218 4.65 -8.75 21.68
N PHE A 219 3.49 -8.35 21.17
CA PHE A 219 2.29 -9.18 21.05
C PHE A 219 2.05 -9.70 19.63
N GLU A 220 3.00 -9.55 18.71
CA GLU A 220 2.83 -9.87 17.28
C GLU A 220 2.64 -11.37 16.98
N ASN A 221 3.04 -12.25 17.89
CA ASN A 221 2.98 -13.70 17.66
C ASN A 221 1.55 -14.27 17.68
N SER A 222 0.53 -13.47 18.00
CA SER A 222 -0.86 -13.89 17.97
C SER A 222 -1.77 -12.72 17.55
N GLU A 223 -2.50 -12.92 16.46
CA GLU A 223 -3.52 -11.98 15.98
C GLU A 223 -4.59 -11.70 17.05
N THR A 224 -4.84 -12.68 17.90
CA THR A 224 -5.78 -12.63 19.02
C THR A 224 -5.25 -11.75 20.16
N ASP A 225 -3.95 -11.79 20.43
CA ASP A 225 -3.33 -11.00 21.49
C ASP A 225 -3.15 -9.53 21.08
N LEU A 226 -2.84 -9.27 19.81
CA LEU A 226 -2.85 -7.91 19.26
C LEU A 226 -4.24 -7.27 19.41
N LYS A 227 -5.31 -7.97 19.03
CA LYS A 227 -6.70 -7.49 19.16
C LYS A 227 -7.11 -7.23 20.61
N LYS A 228 -6.67 -8.07 21.57
CA LYS A 228 -6.99 -7.93 22.99
C LYS A 228 -6.21 -6.81 23.68
N ASN A 229 -4.94 -6.66 23.33
CA ASN A 229 -4.05 -5.73 24.05
C ASN A 229 -4.14 -4.30 23.54
N PHE A 230 -4.52 -4.06 22.27
CA PHE A 230 -4.90 -2.72 21.80
C PHE A 230 -6.10 -2.11 22.55
N LYS A 231 -6.93 -2.93 23.20
CA LYS A 231 -8.05 -2.45 24.05
C LYS A 231 -7.57 -1.92 25.41
N LYS A 232 -6.32 -2.13 25.79
CA LYS A 232 -5.74 -1.70 27.09
C LYS A 232 -4.98 -0.37 27.00
N PHE A 233 -4.71 0.14 25.81
CA PHE A 233 -4.12 1.44 25.53
C PHE A 233 -5.16 2.38 24.90
#